data_8601900d9f025c98a2855e6dd9f80fbf
#
_entry.id   8601900d9f025c98a2855e6dd9f80fbf
#
_cell.length_a   1.000
_cell.length_b   1.000
_cell.length_c   1.000
_cell.angle_alpha   90.00
_cell.angle_beta   90.00
_cell.angle_gamma   90.00
#
_symmetry.space_group_name_H-M   'P 1'
#
loop_
_entity.id
_entity.type
_entity.pdbx_description
1 polymer ?
#
loop_
_entity_poly.entity_id
_entity_poly.type
_entity_poly.pdbx_seq_one_letter_code
_entity_poly.pdbx_strand_id
1 'polypeptide(L)'
;TDSTTLSVGYEYQESHTADPTWGGLPTWYSDGSKTHYNRSQTVAPDWAYSDKDNTRIFANLTQRFDNGWEAHINGMHADTNFDSKLMYMSGYPDKETGAGMVGYGGWNRGERKQDAVDAFLRGGFDLFGRQHEMMFGGSFSRQRNHYDNRMPDALYGMVDVGNFKNWNGNIADPQWTPWKLYSQDDI
;
A
#
# COMPACT_ATOMS: atom_id res chain seq x y z
N THR A 1 1.72 -13.57 -36.71
CA THR A 1 0.74 -13.91 -37.74
C THR A 1 -0.59 -13.26 -37.38
N ASP A 2 -1.49 -13.05 -38.34
CA ASP A 2 -2.80 -12.41 -38.11
C ASP A 2 -3.67 -13.21 -37.13
N SER A 3 -3.38 -14.48 -36.93
CA SER A 3 -4.09 -15.38 -36.02
C SER A 3 -3.50 -15.45 -34.61
N THR A 4 -2.23 -15.08 -34.43
CA THR A 4 -1.53 -15.19 -33.14
C THR A 4 -0.87 -13.88 -32.79
N THR A 5 -1.18 -13.35 -31.61
CA THR A 5 -0.55 -12.15 -31.06
C THR A 5 0.06 -12.48 -29.71
N LEU A 6 1.35 -12.21 -29.55
CA LEU A 6 2.06 -12.30 -28.28
C LEU A 6 2.57 -10.90 -27.90
N SER A 7 2.22 -10.45 -26.70
CA SER A 7 2.76 -9.25 -26.09
C SER A 7 3.52 -9.63 -24.82
N VAL A 8 4.74 -9.15 -24.68
CA VAL A 8 5.57 -9.30 -23.47
C VAL A 8 5.99 -7.93 -23.01
N GLY A 9 5.90 -7.68 -21.73
CA GLY A 9 6.30 -6.41 -21.15
C GLY A 9 7.06 -6.56 -19.85
N TYR A 10 7.86 -5.55 -19.57
CA TYR A 10 8.56 -5.34 -18.32
C TYR A 10 8.27 -3.92 -17.84
N GLU A 11 7.94 -3.77 -16.57
CA GLU A 11 7.70 -2.50 -15.91
C GLU A 11 8.57 -2.43 -14.65
N TYR A 12 9.19 -1.29 -14.44
CA TYR A 12 9.85 -0.94 -13.19
C TYR A 12 9.33 0.41 -12.73
N GLN A 13 8.95 0.47 -11.47
CA GLN A 13 8.49 1.70 -10.83
C GLN A 13 9.19 1.84 -9.48
N GLU A 14 9.77 3.01 -9.26
CA GLU A 14 10.35 3.41 -7.98
C GLU A 14 9.63 4.65 -7.47
N SER A 15 9.39 4.69 -6.16
CA SER A 15 8.80 5.82 -5.47
C SER A 15 9.56 6.08 -4.18
N HIS A 16 10.03 7.30 -4.04
CA HIS A 16 10.62 7.82 -2.82
C HIS A 16 9.79 9.01 -2.33
N THR A 17 9.37 8.99 -1.07
CA THR A 17 8.63 10.08 -0.45
C THR A 17 9.31 10.46 0.85
N ALA A 18 9.83 11.67 0.93
CA ALA A 18 10.31 12.27 2.16
C ALA A 18 9.13 12.86 2.95
N ASP A 19 9.21 12.80 4.26
CA ASP A 19 8.25 13.39 5.20
C ASP A 19 6.78 13.02 4.93
N PRO A 20 6.46 11.76 4.62
CA PRO A 20 5.09 11.33 4.37
C PRO A 20 4.27 11.37 5.66
N THR A 21 3.01 11.73 5.55
CA THR A 21 2.07 11.67 6.66
C THR A 21 1.34 10.34 6.70
N TRP A 22 1.23 9.71 7.86
CA TRP A 22 0.39 8.52 8.07
C TRP A 22 -1.03 8.86 8.57
N GLY A 23 -1.31 10.13 8.78
CA GLY A 23 -2.59 10.64 9.24
C GLY A 23 -2.75 12.09 8.88
N GLY A 24 -3.87 12.67 9.27
CA GLY A 24 -4.18 14.08 9.05
C GLY A 24 -3.83 14.95 10.27
N LEU A 25 -3.93 16.26 10.05
CA LEU A 25 -3.90 17.25 11.12
C LEU A 25 -5.19 17.16 11.94
N PRO A 26 -5.14 17.38 13.29
CA PRO A 26 -6.32 17.39 14.13
C PRO A 26 -7.26 18.54 13.70
N THR A 27 -8.53 18.26 13.52
CA THR A 27 -9.51 19.26 13.05
C THR A 27 -10.12 20.11 14.17
N TRP A 28 -9.88 19.72 15.43
CA TRP A 28 -10.42 20.38 16.61
C TRP A 28 -9.35 20.55 17.69
N TYR A 29 -9.47 21.62 18.45
CA TYR A 29 -8.80 21.76 19.73
C TYR A 29 -9.55 20.98 20.83
N SER A 30 -8.89 20.80 21.97
CA SER A 30 -9.49 20.10 23.12
C SER A 30 -10.74 20.81 23.70
N ASP A 31 -10.90 22.11 23.45
CA ASP A 31 -12.07 22.90 23.80
C ASP A 31 -13.23 22.79 22.82
N GLY A 32 -13.07 21.99 21.74
CA GLY A 32 -14.08 21.81 20.70
C GLY A 32 -14.11 22.92 19.64
N SER A 33 -13.24 23.91 19.71
CA SER A 33 -13.09 24.90 18.63
C SER A 33 -12.30 24.33 17.45
N LYS A 34 -12.58 24.82 16.22
CA LYS A 34 -11.89 24.37 15.00
C LYS A 34 -10.46 24.85 14.94
N THR A 35 -9.58 23.98 14.47
CA THR A 35 -8.19 24.30 14.14
C THR A 35 -8.10 24.97 12.77
N HIS A 36 -7.06 25.73 12.57
CA HIS A 36 -6.72 26.36 11.29
C HIS A 36 -5.24 26.13 11.00
N TYR A 37 -4.94 25.56 9.84
CA TYR A 37 -3.57 25.21 9.43
C TYR A 37 -3.20 25.84 8.10
N ASN A 38 -1.92 26.11 7.95
CA ASN A 38 -1.35 26.47 6.66
C ASN A 38 -1.24 25.23 5.77
N ARG A 39 -1.24 25.42 4.45
CA ARG A 39 -1.12 24.30 3.49
C ARG A 39 0.17 23.51 3.59
N SER A 40 1.25 24.13 4.12
CA SER A 40 2.55 23.50 4.32
C SER A 40 2.70 22.79 5.65
N GLN A 41 1.68 22.85 6.52
CA GLN A 41 1.77 22.22 7.82
C GLN A 41 1.59 20.71 7.69
N THR A 42 2.49 19.95 8.30
CA THR A 42 2.50 18.50 8.31
C THR A 42 2.58 17.97 9.74
N VAL A 43 2.19 16.71 9.93
CA VAL A 43 2.42 15.94 11.16
C VAL A 43 3.61 14.99 11.03
N ALA A 44 4.27 14.94 9.88
CA ALA A 44 5.41 14.07 9.66
C ALA A 44 6.62 14.54 10.48
N PRO A 45 7.34 13.64 11.14
CA PRO A 45 8.65 13.93 11.68
C PRO A 45 9.72 13.88 10.58
N ASP A 46 10.86 14.57 10.80
CA ASP A 46 11.96 14.67 9.84
C ASP A 46 12.60 13.31 9.48
N TRP A 47 12.40 12.29 10.30
CA TRP A 47 12.89 10.94 10.04
C TRP A 47 11.90 10.06 9.24
N ALA A 48 10.70 10.59 8.91
CA ALA A 48 9.70 9.84 8.17
C ALA A 48 10.11 9.71 6.70
N TYR A 49 9.92 8.52 6.15
CA TYR A 49 10.10 8.26 4.72
C TYR A 49 9.23 7.09 4.27
N SER A 50 9.03 6.99 2.97
CA SER A 50 8.38 5.84 2.35
C SER A 50 9.01 5.56 1.01
N ASP A 51 9.70 4.43 0.93
CA ASP A 51 10.36 3.92 -0.26
C ASP A 51 9.64 2.68 -0.76
N LYS A 52 9.43 2.61 -2.05
CA LYS A 52 8.81 1.47 -2.69
C LYS A 52 9.37 1.29 -4.09
N ASP A 53 9.73 0.06 -4.42
CA ASP A 53 10.00 -0.36 -5.78
C ASP A 53 9.09 -1.51 -6.17
N ASN A 54 8.77 -1.54 -7.44
CA ASN A 54 7.92 -2.57 -8.03
C ASN A 54 8.45 -2.96 -9.39
N THR A 55 8.74 -4.25 -9.55
CA THR A 55 9.09 -4.86 -10.83
C THR A 55 7.96 -5.76 -11.27
N ARG A 56 7.55 -5.66 -12.52
CA ARG A 56 6.52 -6.51 -13.11
C ARG A 56 6.94 -7.00 -14.49
N ILE A 57 6.81 -8.30 -14.70
CA ILE A 57 6.96 -8.94 -16.01
C ILE A 57 5.61 -9.57 -16.36
N PHE A 58 5.17 -9.38 -17.59
CA PHE A 58 3.90 -9.96 -18.05
C PHE A 58 3.99 -10.43 -19.48
N ALA A 59 3.15 -11.41 -19.81
CA ALA A 59 2.95 -11.90 -21.17
C ALA A 59 1.47 -12.13 -21.44
N ASN A 60 1.02 -11.71 -22.61
CA ASN A 60 -0.36 -11.91 -23.07
C ASN A 60 -0.32 -12.60 -24.44
N LEU A 61 -0.98 -13.73 -24.56
CA LEU A 61 -1.13 -14.48 -25.79
C LEU A 61 -2.60 -14.46 -26.21
N THR A 62 -2.85 -14.07 -27.45
CA THR A 62 -4.15 -14.20 -28.09
C THR A 62 -4.01 -15.08 -29.32
N GLN A 63 -4.81 -16.12 -29.40
CA GLN A 63 -4.90 -17.01 -30.55
C GLN A 63 -6.31 -16.94 -31.13
N ARG A 64 -6.42 -16.57 -32.42
CA ARG A 64 -7.66 -16.60 -33.17
C ARG A 64 -7.68 -17.86 -34.05
N PHE A 65 -8.79 -18.55 -34.06
CA PHE A 65 -9.00 -19.75 -34.83
C PHE A 65 -9.93 -19.47 -36.05
N ASP A 66 -9.76 -20.22 -37.12
CA ASP A 66 -10.52 -20.02 -38.34
C ASP A 66 -12.05 -20.18 -38.18
N ASN A 67 -12.47 -20.88 -37.14
CA ASN A 67 -13.89 -21.07 -36.79
C ASN A 67 -14.48 -19.92 -35.98
N GLY A 68 -13.76 -18.79 -35.83
CA GLY A 68 -14.20 -17.59 -35.08
C GLY A 68 -14.01 -17.66 -33.56
N TRP A 69 -13.41 -18.74 -33.05
CA TRP A 69 -13.03 -18.81 -31.62
C TRP A 69 -11.73 -18.07 -31.33
N GLU A 70 -11.63 -17.56 -30.12
CA GLU A 70 -10.41 -16.90 -29.62
C GLU A 70 -10.01 -17.47 -28.25
N ALA A 71 -8.74 -17.83 -28.11
CA ALA A 71 -8.12 -18.18 -26.84
C ALA A 71 -7.23 -17.04 -26.35
N HIS A 72 -7.31 -16.76 -25.06
CA HIS A 72 -6.48 -15.77 -24.38
C HIS A 72 -5.79 -16.42 -23.20
N ILE A 73 -4.49 -16.16 -23.06
CA ILE A 73 -3.69 -16.58 -21.91
C ILE A 73 -2.89 -15.35 -21.45
N ASN A 74 -3.05 -14.96 -20.19
CA ASN A 74 -2.32 -13.87 -19.59
C ASN A 74 -1.54 -14.40 -18.40
N GLY A 75 -0.30 -13.98 -18.26
CA GLY A 75 0.54 -14.34 -17.15
C GLY A 75 1.32 -13.13 -16.64
N MET A 76 1.51 -13.02 -15.33
CA MET A 76 2.35 -12.00 -14.74
C MET A 76 3.10 -12.50 -13.52
N HIS A 77 4.29 -11.94 -13.32
CA HIS A 77 5.05 -11.97 -12.08
C HIS A 77 5.33 -10.55 -11.63
N ALA A 78 5.07 -10.26 -10.36
CA ALA A 78 5.39 -8.97 -9.76
C ALA A 78 6.18 -9.17 -8.45
N ASP A 79 7.19 -8.33 -8.26
CA ASP A 79 8.01 -8.24 -7.06
C ASP A 79 7.96 -6.80 -6.56
N THR A 80 7.48 -6.60 -5.35
CA THR A 80 7.35 -5.29 -4.71
C THR A 80 8.12 -5.30 -3.41
N ASN A 81 9.07 -4.38 -3.26
CA ASN A 81 9.75 -4.11 -2.01
C ASN A 81 9.28 -2.77 -1.46
N PHE A 82 9.25 -2.66 -0.15
CA PHE A 82 8.94 -1.41 0.52
C PHE A 82 9.69 -1.30 1.84
N ASP A 83 10.04 -0.07 2.17
CA ASP A 83 10.61 0.33 3.45
C ASP A 83 10.03 1.69 3.82
N SER A 84 9.38 1.79 4.97
CA SER A 84 8.74 3.03 5.40
C SER A 84 8.78 3.20 6.90
N LYS A 85 9.23 4.39 7.34
CA LYS A 85 9.05 4.89 8.70
C LYS A 85 7.98 5.96 8.68
N LEU A 86 6.93 5.75 9.44
CA LEU A 86 5.76 6.62 9.44
C LEU A 86 5.34 6.93 10.88
N MET A 87 4.69 8.06 11.05
CA MET A 87 4.05 8.43 12.30
C MET A 87 2.67 9.04 12.04
N TYR A 88 1.70 8.68 12.85
CA TYR A 88 0.45 9.42 12.95
C TYR A 88 0.32 10.04 14.33
N MET A 89 -0.39 11.14 14.40
CA MET A 89 -0.71 11.80 15.67
C MET A 89 -2.17 11.53 16.05
N SER A 90 -2.39 11.35 17.33
CA SER A 90 -3.72 11.17 17.93
C SER A 90 -3.90 12.17 19.08
N GLY A 91 -5.14 12.53 19.36
CA GLY A 91 -5.52 13.48 20.39
C GLY A 91 -6.02 14.80 19.83
N TYR A 92 -6.30 15.73 20.73
CA TYR A 92 -6.74 17.09 20.43
C TYR A 92 -5.82 18.05 21.13
N PRO A 93 -5.11 18.93 20.41
CA PRO A 93 -4.18 19.86 21.05
C PRO A 93 -4.95 20.90 21.89
N ASP A 94 -4.44 21.20 23.04
CA ASP A 94 -4.90 22.35 23.81
C ASP A 94 -4.57 23.65 23.06
N LYS A 95 -5.54 24.54 22.98
CA LYS A 95 -5.45 25.75 22.18
C LYS A 95 -4.39 26.73 22.70
N GLU A 96 -4.18 26.78 24.00
CA GLU A 96 -3.24 27.70 24.62
C GLU A 96 -1.82 27.12 24.73
N THR A 97 -1.72 25.86 25.12
CA THR A 97 -0.45 25.21 25.41
C THR A 97 0.07 24.33 24.27
N GLY A 98 -0.79 23.88 23.37
CA GLY A 98 -0.47 22.88 22.33
C GLY A 98 -0.25 21.47 22.86
N ALA A 99 -0.52 21.20 24.13
CA ALA A 99 -0.39 19.89 24.74
C ALA A 99 -1.57 18.97 24.37
N GLY A 100 -1.43 17.65 24.59
CA GLY A 100 -2.51 16.68 24.41
C GLY A 100 -2.45 15.85 23.13
N MET A 101 -1.38 16.00 22.34
CA MET A 101 -1.11 15.15 21.19
C MET A 101 -0.10 14.06 21.55
N VAL A 102 -0.30 12.87 20.97
CA VAL A 102 0.61 11.74 21.08
C VAL A 102 0.89 11.20 19.68
N GLY A 103 2.15 10.95 19.36
CA GLY A 103 2.55 10.28 18.14
C GLY A 103 2.62 8.76 18.31
N TYR A 104 2.32 8.02 17.26
CA TYR A 104 2.51 6.58 17.17
C TYR A 104 3.32 6.27 15.93
N GLY A 105 4.49 5.67 16.12
CA GLY A 105 5.41 5.34 15.05
C GLY A 105 5.24 3.92 14.55
N GLY A 106 5.56 3.70 13.28
CA GLY A 106 5.67 2.39 12.66
C GLY A 106 6.82 2.37 11.65
N TRP A 107 7.68 1.38 11.74
CA TRP A 107 8.67 1.07 10.72
C TRP A 107 8.31 -0.27 10.09
N ASN A 108 7.87 -0.20 8.84
CA ASN A 108 7.36 -1.34 8.10
C ASN A 108 8.21 -1.55 6.86
N ARG A 109 8.79 -2.72 6.73
CA ARG A 109 9.54 -3.11 5.55
C ARG A 109 9.21 -4.53 5.15
N GLY A 110 9.36 -4.84 3.89
CA GLY A 110 9.08 -6.18 3.42
C GLY A 110 9.05 -6.31 1.93
N GLU A 111 8.75 -7.52 1.50
CA GLU A 111 8.59 -7.90 0.11
C GLU A 111 7.23 -8.56 -0.12
N ARG A 112 6.72 -8.37 -1.32
CA ARG A 112 5.54 -9.05 -1.84
C ARG A 112 5.86 -9.60 -3.22
N LYS A 113 5.74 -10.92 -3.38
CA LYS A 113 5.85 -11.60 -4.68
C LYS A 113 4.50 -12.14 -5.10
N GLN A 114 4.10 -11.84 -6.30
CA GLN A 114 2.83 -12.25 -6.85
C GLN A 114 3.02 -12.91 -8.21
N ASP A 115 2.47 -14.10 -8.35
CA ASP A 115 2.33 -14.81 -9.62
C ASP A 115 0.84 -14.90 -9.95
N ALA A 116 0.46 -14.60 -11.18
CA ALA A 116 -0.91 -14.77 -11.65
C ALA A 116 -0.93 -15.28 -13.08
N VAL A 117 -1.89 -16.14 -13.36
CA VAL A 117 -2.21 -16.60 -14.70
C VAL A 117 -3.72 -16.69 -14.85
N ASP A 118 -4.23 -16.25 -15.98
CA ASP A 118 -5.59 -16.48 -16.40
C ASP A 118 -5.62 -16.96 -17.84
N ALA A 119 -6.62 -17.79 -18.15
CA ALA A 119 -6.86 -18.26 -19.49
C ALA A 119 -8.36 -18.33 -19.74
N PHE A 120 -8.80 -17.91 -20.92
CA PHE A 120 -10.17 -18.06 -21.34
C PHE A 120 -10.27 -18.32 -22.84
N LEU A 121 -11.35 -18.98 -23.22
CA LEU A 121 -11.75 -19.27 -24.59
C LEU A 121 -13.13 -18.65 -24.81
N ARG A 122 -13.29 -17.92 -25.90
CA ARG A 122 -14.60 -17.37 -26.32
C ARG A 122 -14.88 -17.65 -27.77
N GLY A 123 -16.15 -17.80 -28.11
CA GLY A 123 -16.57 -17.99 -29.50
C GLY A 123 -18.06 -18.18 -29.66
N GLY A 124 -18.47 -18.14 -30.91
CA GLY A 124 -19.86 -18.37 -31.31
C GLY A 124 -20.09 -19.80 -31.76
N PHE A 125 -21.31 -20.29 -31.60
CA PHE A 125 -21.78 -21.56 -32.15
C PHE A 125 -23.27 -21.45 -32.45
N ASP A 126 -23.72 -22.23 -33.46
CA ASP A 126 -25.13 -22.32 -33.84
C ASP A 126 -25.80 -23.48 -33.13
N LEU A 127 -26.92 -23.22 -32.48
CA LEU A 127 -27.75 -24.23 -31.82
C LEU A 127 -29.22 -23.88 -31.99
N PHE A 128 -30.01 -24.87 -32.42
CA PHE A 128 -31.45 -24.72 -32.68
C PHE A 128 -31.81 -23.59 -33.66
N GLY A 129 -30.96 -23.34 -34.66
CA GLY A 129 -31.17 -22.29 -35.66
C GLY A 129 -30.92 -20.86 -35.12
N ARG A 130 -30.25 -20.73 -33.99
CA ARG A 130 -29.85 -19.46 -33.39
C ARG A 130 -28.35 -19.44 -33.14
N GLN A 131 -27.75 -18.26 -33.32
CA GLN A 131 -26.36 -18.02 -32.94
C GLN A 131 -26.25 -17.75 -31.45
N HIS A 132 -25.32 -18.43 -30.81
CA HIS A 132 -24.99 -18.31 -29.41
C HIS A 132 -23.52 -17.92 -29.27
N GLU A 133 -23.20 -17.14 -28.21
CA GLU A 133 -21.83 -16.84 -27.77
C GLU A 133 -21.57 -17.53 -26.44
N MET A 134 -20.37 -18.05 -26.29
CA MET A 134 -19.91 -18.66 -25.04
C MET A 134 -18.51 -18.17 -24.69
N MET A 135 -18.28 -17.99 -23.40
CA MET A 135 -16.96 -17.80 -22.85
C MET A 135 -16.80 -18.69 -21.62
N PHE A 136 -15.66 -19.36 -21.53
CA PHE A 136 -15.28 -20.10 -20.33
C PHE A 136 -13.79 -19.94 -20.09
N GLY A 137 -13.39 -19.98 -18.83
CA GLY A 137 -12.00 -19.80 -18.44
C GLY A 137 -11.80 -19.97 -16.97
N GLY A 138 -10.56 -19.73 -16.53
CA GLY A 138 -10.17 -19.79 -15.15
C GLY A 138 -8.95 -18.93 -14.86
N SER A 139 -8.74 -18.62 -13.59
CA SER A 139 -7.60 -17.87 -13.13
C SER A 139 -6.98 -18.51 -11.89
N PHE A 140 -5.68 -18.36 -11.77
CA PHE A 140 -4.91 -18.74 -10.59
C PHE A 140 -4.01 -17.58 -10.20
N SER A 141 -3.97 -17.26 -8.91
CA SER A 141 -3.05 -16.28 -8.34
C SER A 141 -2.46 -16.78 -7.03
N ARG A 142 -1.17 -16.56 -6.87
CA ARG A 142 -0.44 -16.85 -5.63
C ARG A 142 0.32 -15.62 -5.21
N GLN A 143 0.17 -15.23 -3.94
CA GLN A 143 0.92 -14.14 -3.33
C GLN A 143 1.68 -14.65 -2.12
N ARG A 144 2.92 -14.23 -2.00
CA ARG A 144 3.78 -14.44 -0.84
C ARG A 144 4.21 -13.08 -0.30
N ASN A 145 4.07 -12.91 1.01
CA ASN A 145 4.47 -11.68 1.68
C ASN A 145 5.46 -12.03 2.78
N HIS A 146 6.47 -11.20 2.93
CA HIS A 146 7.38 -11.20 4.06
C HIS A 146 7.42 -9.79 4.63
N TYR A 147 7.18 -9.66 5.95
CA TYR A 147 7.13 -8.36 6.62
C TYR A 147 8.01 -8.37 7.88
N ASP A 148 8.76 -7.29 8.08
CA ASP A 148 9.41 -6.94 9.33
C ASP A 148 8.79 -5.63 9.82
N ASN A 149 7.90 -5.73 10.80
CA ASN A 149 7.21 -4.58 11.38
C ASN A 149 7.80 -4.27 12.74
N ARG A 150 8.12 -3.00 12.94
CA ARG A 150 8.70 -2.49 14.18
C ARG A 150 7.91 -1.29 14.68
N MET A 151 7.99 -1.06 15.98
CA MET A 151 7.42 0.11 16.64
C MET A 151 8.48 0.76 17.53
N PRO A 152 8.32 2.03 17.91
CA PRO A 152 9.17 2.66 18.90
C PRO A 152 9.24 1.85 20.19
N ASP A 153 10.43 1.75 20.77
CA ASP A 153 10.68 1.07 22.05
C ASP A 153 10.18 1.93 23.22
N ALA A 154 8.86 2.14 23.25
CA ALA A 154 8.15 2.88 24.27
C ALA A 154 6.81 2.22 24.51
N LEU A 155 6.15 2.54 25.62
CA LEU A 155 4.85 1.97 25.94
C LEU A 155 3.87 2.20 24.77
N TYR A 156 3.38 1.11 24.18
CA TYR A 156 2.47 1.09 23.02
C TYR A 156 3.01 1.81 21.76
N GLY A 157 4.34 1.95 21.60
CA GLY A 157 4.93 2.63 20.45
C GLY A 157 4.70 4.13 20.41
N MET A 158 4.41 4.74 21.56
CA MET A 158 4.18 6.18 21.67
C MET A 158 5.46 6.99 21.47
N VAL A 159 5.31 8.13 20.82
CA VAL A 159 6.35 9.14 20.63
C VAL A 159 5.86 10.45 21.22
N ASP A 160 6.70 11.08 22.05
CA ASP A 160 6.38 12.40 22.59
C ASP A 160 6.49 13.44 21.47
N VAL A 161 5.42 14.15 21.21
CA VAL A 161 5.35 15.20 20.20
C VAL A 161 5.48 16.61 20.80
N GLY A 162 5.55 16.73 22.12
CA GLY A 162 5.71 17.98 22.82
C GLY A 162 4.56 18.97 22.57
N ASN A 163 4.93 20.24 22.34
CA ASN A 163 3.97 21.31 22.04
C ASN A 163 3.62 21.33 20.54
N PHE A 164 2.43 20.87 20.20
CA PHE A 164 1.96 20.78 18.81
C PHE A 164 1.88 22.14 18.09
N LYS A 165 1.70 23.27 18.81
CA LYS A 165 1.70 24.61 18.20
C LYS A 165 3.05 24.96 17.58
N ASN A 166 4.14 24.41 18.12
CA ASN A 166 5.50 24.62 17.66
C ASN A 166 6.03 23.41 16.88
N TRP A 167 5.15 22.50 16.47
CA TRP A 167 5.54 21.32 15.73
C TRP A 167 6.23 21.70 14.41
N ASN A 168 7.40 21.17 14.20
CA ASN A 168 8.25 21.41 13.02
C ASN A 168 8.88 20.13 12.46
N GLY A 169 8.49 18.95 12.96
CA GLY A 169 9.04 17.66 12.53
C GLY A 169 10.33 17.24 13.25
N ASN A 170 11.01 18.17 13.89
CA ASN A 170 12.32 17.92 14.49
C ASN A 170 12.20 17.21 15.85
N ILE A 171 12.00 15.89 15.79
CA ILE A 171 12.07 14.98 16.94
C ILE A 171 13.05 13.86 16.66
N ALA A 172 13.65 13.32 17.72
CA ALA A 172 14.60 12.22 17.58
C ALA A 172 13.94 10.98 16.94
N ASP A 173 14.67 10.33 16.04
CA ASP A 173 14.30 9.01 15.53
C ASP A 173 14.33 8.02 16.72
N PRO A 174 13.21 7.37 17.08
CA PRO A 174 13.15 6.51 18.24
C PRO A 174 13.96 5.22 18.05
N GLN A 175 14.25 4.54 19.13
CA GLN A 175 14.72 3.16 19.05
C GLN A 175 13.56 2.27 18.59
N TRP A 176 13.82 1.36 17.66
CA TRP A 176 12.80 0.52 17.03
C TRP A 176 12.94 -0.93 17.48
N THR A 177 11.86 -1.51 17.97
CA THR A 177 11.79 -2.93 18.37
C THR A 177 10.78 -3.68 17.50
N PRO A 178 10.95 -5.00 17.30
CA PRO A 178 9.95 -5.79 16.60
C PRO A 178 8.56 -5.60 17.23
N TRP A 179 7.53 -5.49 16.39
CA TRP A 179 6.16 -5.37 16.86
C TRP A 179 5.82 -6.59 17.74
N LYS A 180 5.45 -6.32 18.99
CA LYS A 180 4.96 -7.36 19.93
C LYS A 180 3.43 -7.29 19.94
N LEU A 181 2.78 -8.43 19.65
CA LEU A 181 1.38 -8.60 20.02
C LEU A 181 1.39 -8.87 21.53
N TYR A 182 0.93 -7.92 22.32
CA TYR A 182 0.69 -8.15 23.74
C TYR A 182 -0.53 -9.06 23.86
N SER A 183 -0.36 -10.25 24.47
CA SER A 183 -1.48 -11.08 24.86
C SER A 183 -2.13 -10.50 26.13
N GLN A 184 -3.37 -10.90 26.43
CA GLN A 184 -4.03 -10.52 27.70
C GLN A 184 -3.27 -10.99 28.94
N ASP A 185 -2.33 -11.91 28.79
CA ASP A 185 -1.52 -12.47 29.89
C ASP A 185 -0.26 -11.61 30.17
N ASP A 186 0.00 -10.57 29.37
CA ASP A 186 1.16 -9.68 29.49
C ASP A 186 0.80 -8.31 30.18
N ILE A 187 -0.43 -8.17 30.71
CA ILE A 187 -0.93 -6.96 31.38
C ILE A 187 -1.14 -7.20 32.88
#